data_2276afd42582f19deb3f4fe370afdeb6
#
_entry.id   2276afd42582f19deb3f4fe370afdeb6
#
_cell.length_a   1.000
_cell.length_b   1.000
_cell.length_c   1.000
_cell.angle_alpha   90.00
_cell.angle_beta   90.00
_cell.angle_gamma   90.00
#
_symmetry.space_group_name_H-M   'P 1'
#
loop_
_entity.id
_entity.type
_entity.pdbx_description
1 polymer ?
#
loop_
_entity_poly.entity_id
_entity_poly.type
_entity_poly.pdbx_seq_one_letter_code
_entity_poly.pdbx_strand_id
1 'polypeptide(L)'
;YYLRKGTPGRKFDKEEKLRLIQNAKQEGDRLFAIFLSEAISREDQVNIEQHWNSKYNGYVEINYFKVPVAFACSATFKNKPLFIRKEQREGLGFLNVHGSGCVAYDVGLGKTMTGILALAQAMEIGQCKRPLIVVPNQTYNNWLKEIRGAVENGQVSLTGLLPQYKVNDLY
;
A
#
# COMPACT_ATOMS: atom_id res chain seq x y z
N TYR A 1 -26.02 -23.46 16.81
CA TYR A 1 -26.96 -24.45 16.31
C TYR A 1 -26.21 -25.50 15.49
N TYR A 2 -25.77 -26.59 16.12
CA TYR A 2 -25.26 -27.76 15.41
C TYR A 2 -26.44 -28.55 14.86
N LEU A 3 -26.64 -28.51 13.55
CA LEU A 3 -27.55 -29.46 12.88
C LEU A 3 -27.01 -30.87 13.10
N ARG A 4 -27.69 -31.67 13.94
CA ARG A 4 -27.37 -33.09 14.14
C ARG A 4 -27.43 -33.80 12.78
N LYS A 5 -26.34 -34.42 12.36
CA LYS A 5 -26.32 -35.39 11.25
C LYS A 5 -27.30 -36.51 11.58
N GLY A 6 -28.38 -36.63 10.82
CA GLY A 6 -29.26 -37.77 10.93
C GLY A 6 -30.76 -37.50 10.89
N THR A 7 -31.23 -36.27 10.92
CA THR A 7 -32.67 -35.99 10.69
C THR A 7 -32.87 -35.77 9.18
N PRO A 8 -33.89 -36.38 8.50
CA PRO A 8 -34.20 -36.03 7.12
C PRO A 8 -34.59 -34.57 7.08
N GLY A 9 -33.61 -33.71 6.81
CA GLY A 9 -33.74 -32.30 6.92
C GLY A 9 -34.49 -31.75 5.71
N ARG A 10 -35.50 -30.93 5.96
CA ARG A 10 -36.05 -29.99 5.00
C ARG A 10 -34.88 -29.32 4.26
N LYS A 11 -34.80 -29.48 2.95
CA LYS A 11 -33.82 -28.74 2.12
C LYS A 11 -34.22 -27.27 2.15
N PHE A 12 -33.48 -26.48 2.90
CA PHE A 12 -33.62 -25.02 2.90
C PHE A 12 -33.17 -24.48 1.57
N ASP A 13 -33.93 -23.56 1.02
CA ASP A 13 -33.49 -22.76 -0.12
C ASP A 13 -32.27 -21.90 0.29
N LYS A 14 -31.45 -21.53 -0.69
CA LYS A 14 -30.20 -20.78 -0.44
C LYS A 14 -30.45 -19.45 0.28
N GLU A 15 -31.54 -18.78 -0.05
CA GLU A 15 -31.95 -17.52 0.58
C GLU A 15 -32.45 -17.74 2.02
N GLU A 16 -33.25 -18.77 2.25
CA GLU A 16 -33.73 -19.14 3.60
C GLU A 16 -32.57 -19.50 4.53
N LYS A 17 -31.57 -20.20 4.02
CA LYS A 17 -30.34 -20.52 4.74
C LYS A 17 -29.55 -19.28 5.12
N LEU A 18 -29.44 -18.31 4.19
CA LEU A 18 -28.74 -17.05 4.43
C LEU A 18 -29.44 -16.21 5.51
N ARG A 19 -30.77 -16.12 5.44
CA ARG A 19 -31.61 -15.44 6.47
C ARG A 19 -31.45 -16.07 7.85
N LEU A 20 -31.44 -17.39 7.93
CA LEU A 20 -31.26 -18.11 9.20
C LEU A 20 -29.87 -17.85 9.79
N ILE A 21 -28.82 -17.82 8.96
CA ILE A 21 -27.46 -17.49 9.40
C ILE A 21 -27.39 -16.06 9.91
N GLN A 22 -28.00 -15.11 9.20
CA GLN A 22 -28.03 -13.69 9.61
C GLN A 22 -28.78 -13.52 10.93
N ASN A 23 -29.95 -14.13 11.07
CA ASN A 23 -30.74 -14.08 12.30
C ASN A 23 -29.99 -14.71 13.48
N ALA A 24 -29.35 -15.85 13.26
CA ALA A 24 -28.55 -16.52 14.29
C ALA A 24 -27.35 -15.66 14.73
N LYS A 25 -26.73 -14.94 13.78
CA LYS A 25 -25.64 -14.01 14.06
C LYS A 25 -26.14 -12.81 14.88
N GLN A 26 -27.25 -12.19 14.47
CA GLN A 26 -27.82 -11.06 15.19
C GLN A 26 -28.23 -11.42 16.62
N GLU A 27 -28.86 -12.60 16.80
CA GLU A 27 -29.23 -13.08 18.13
C GLU A 27 -27.99 -13.42 18.98
N GLY A 28 -26.95 -13.98 18.37
CA GLY A 28 -25.67 -14.22 19.02
C GLY A 28 -25.01 -12.91 19.49
N ASP A 29 -24.98 -11.90 18.63
CA ASP A 29 -24.43 -10.58 18.96
C ASP A 29 -25.25 -9.91 20.08
N ARG A 30 -26.59 -10.03 20.06
CA ARG A 30 -27.47 -9.53 21.13
C ARG A 30 -27.21 -10.21 22.46
N LEU A 31 -27.15 -11.54 22.49
CA LEU A 31 -26.88 -12.31 23.71
C LEU A 31 -25.48 -12.02 24.26
N PHE A 32 -24.51 -11.83 23.38
CA PHE A 32 -23.15 -11.48 23.78
C PHE A 32 -23.11 -10.07 24.41
N ALA A 33 -23.85 -9.11 23.84
CA ALA A 33 -23.95 -7.76 24.40
C ALA A 33 -24.58 -7.78 25.81
N ILE A 34 -25.64 -8.57 26.02
CA ILE A 34 -26.27 -8.78 27.32
C ILE A 34 -25.29 -9.43 28.31
N PHE A 35 -24.56 -10.46 27.86
CA PHE A 35 -23.54 -11.12 28.68
C PHE A 35 -22.46 -10.13 29.14
N LEU A 36 -21.96 -9.29 28.25
CA LEU A 36 -20.96 -8.27 28.58
C LEU A 36 -21.49 -7.22 29.54
N SER A 37 -22.78 -6.84 29.45
CA SER A 37 -23.36 -5.78 30.28
C SER A 37 -23.87 -6.25 31.64
N GLU A 38 -24.36 -7.47 31.74
CA GLU A 38 -25.09 -7.96 32.92
C GLU A 38 -24.35 -9.09 33.68
N ALA A 39 -23.60 -9.95 32.97
CA ALA A 39 -22.97 -11.13 33.57
C ALA A 39 -21.51 -10.94 33.95
N ILE A 40 -20.85 -9.93 33.39
CA ILE A 40 -19.42 -9.68 33.66
C ILE A 40 -19.29 -8.48 34.63
N SER A 41 -18.41 -8.61 35.63
CA SER A 41 -18.09 -7.52 36.53
C SER A 41 -17.50 -6.31 35.77
N ARG A 42 -17.70 -5.10 36.30
CA ARG A 42 -17.14 -3.88 35.68
C ARG A 42 -15.61 -3.93 35.60
N GLU A 43 -14.96 -4.57 36.53
CA GLU A 43 -13.51 -4.77 36.56
C GLU A 43 -13.06 -5.68 35.40
N ASP A 44 -13.78 -6.80 35.20
CA ASP A 44 -13.49 -7.70 34.08
C ASP A 44 -13.78 -7.05 32.72
N GLN A 45 -14.83 -6.22 32.62
CA GLN A 45 -15.10 -5.46 31.41
C GLN A 45 -13.90 -4.55 31.03
N VAL A 46 -13.39 -3.80 32.01
CA VAL A 46 -12.22 -2.93 31.81
C VAL A 46 -10.98 -3.75 31.44
N ASN A 47 -10.76 -4.87 32.08
CA ASN A 47 -9.62 -5.74 31.77
C ASN A 47 -9.71 -6.33 30.36
N ILE A 48 -10.90 -6.78 29.95
CA ILE A 48 -11.15 -7.29 28.59
C ILE A 48 -10.93 -6.18 27.56
N GLU A 49 -11.47 -4.98 27.81
CA GLU A 49 -11.32 -3.83 26.93
C GLU A 49 -9.84 -3.43 26.78
N GLN A 50 -9.12 -3.33 27.89
CA GLN A 50 -7.69 -3.00 27.86
C GLN A 50 -6.88 -4.06 27.12
N HIS A 51 -7.15 -5.33 27.39
CA HIS A 51 -6.46 -6.44 26.71
C HIS A 51 -6.77 -6.45 25.21
N TRP A 52 -8.05 -6.25 24.84
CA TRP A 52 -8.45 -6.16 23.44
C TRP A 52 -7.79 -4.98 22.74
N ASN A 53 -7.83 -3.81 23.35
CA ASN A 53 -7.25 -2.60 22.78
C ASN A 53 -5.73 -2.70 22.63
N SER A 54 -5.02 -3.28 23.60
CA SER A 54 -3.58 -3.48 23.49
C SER A 54 -3.19 -4.48 22.40
N LYS A 55 -4.00 -5.52 22.20
CA LYS A 55 -3.70 -6.60 21.26
C LYS A 55 -4.18 -6.33 19.83
N TYR A 56 -5.35 -5.71 19.67
CA TYR A 56 -6.01 -5.57 18.36
C TYR A 56 -6.17 -4.13 17.89
N ASN A 57 -6.28 -3.17 18.80
CA ASN A 57 -6.43 -1.75 18.47
C ASN A 57 -5.16 -0.92 18.73
N GLY A 58 -4.08 -1.55 19.21
CA GLY A 58 -2.79 -0.90 19.42
C GLY A 58 -2.06 -0.54 18.12
N TYR A 59 -2.55 -1.01 16.98
CA TYR A 59 -1.99 -0.70 15.66
C TYR A 59 -2.91 0.27 14.91
N VAL A 60 -2.43 1.48 14.71
CA VAL A 60 -3.06 2.44 13.80
C VAL A 60 -2.44 2.25 12.42
N GLU A 61 -3.26 1.91 11.45
CA GLU A 61 -2.80 1.79 10.07
C GLU A 61 -2.26 3.13 9.56
N ILE A 62 -1.01 3.12 9.11
CA ILE A 62 -0.35 4.32 8.61
C ILE A 62 -0.97 4.70 7.26
N ASN A 63 -1.48 5.92 7.17
CA ASN A 63 -1.93 6.46 5.90
C ASN A 63 -0.72 6.98 5.10
N TYR A 64 -0.12 6.13 4.30
CA TYR A 64 1.08 6.44 3.51
C TYR A 64 0.87 7.58 2.52
N PHE A 65 -0.35 7.83 2.06
CA PHE A 65 -0.66 8.96 1.19
C PHE A 65 -0.40 10.31 1.88
N LYS A 66 -0.60 10.39 3.19
CA LYS A 66 -0.39 11.60 3.99
C LYS A 66 1.07 11.80 4.43
N VAL A 67 1.92 10.79 4.28
CA VAL A 67 3.34 10.90 4.65
C VAL A 67 4.01 11.95 3.78
N PRO A 68 4.72 12.94 4.34
CA PRO A 68 5.47 13.92 3.56
C PRO A 68 6.51 13.23 2.68
N VAL A 69 6.61 13.60 1.43
CA VAL A 69 7.68 13.18 0.54
C VAL A 69 8.32 14.43 -0.08
N ALA A 70 9.64 14.46 -0.10
CA ALA A 70 10.41 15.54 -0.68
C ALA A 70 11.41 14.96 -1.67
N PHE A 71 11.38 15.44 -2.89
CA PHE A 71 12.35 15.07 -3.93
C PHE A 71 12.48 16.18 -4.97
N ALA A 72 13.68 16.36 -5.48
CA ALA A 72 13.94 17.25 -6.61
C ALA A 72 13.85 16.43 -7.91
N CYS A 73 12.87 16.75 -8.74
CA CYS A 73 12.68 16.13 -10.04
C CYS A 73 12.21 17.16 -11.08
N SER A 74 12.19 16.75 -12.35
CA SER A 74 11.65 17.58 -13.43
C SER A 74 10.16 17.86 -13.21
N ALA A 75 9.71 19.07 -13.51
CA ALA A 75 8.28 19.41 -13.51
C ALA A 75 7.50 18.72 -14.65
N THR A 76 8.23 18.20 -15.65
CA THR A 76 7.66 17.50 -16.80
C THR A 76 8.26 16.11 -16.93
N PHE A 77 7.45 15.16 -17.37
CA PHE A 77 7.85 13.79 -17.68
C PHE A 77 7.23 13.36 -19.01
N LYS A 78 8.07 12.86 -19.92
CA LYS A 78 7.65 12.51 -21.29
C LYS A 78 6.92 13.68 -21.98
N ASN A 79 7.44 14.88 -21.83
CA ASN A 79 6.95 16.15 -22.38
C ASN A 79 5.52 16.54 -21.90
N LYS A 80 5.06 15.97 -20.79
CA LYS A 80 3.79 16.32 -20.13
C LYS A 80 4.05 16.77 -18.71
N PRO A 81 3.18 17.59 -18.10
CA PRO A 81 3.28 17.92 -16.68
C PRO A 81 3.35 16.64 -15.83
N LEU A 82 4.27 16.62 -14.88
CA LEU A 82 4.43 15.48 -14.00
C LEU A 82 3.22 15.35 -13.09
N PHE A 83 2.58 14.19 -13.13
CA PHE A 83 1.47 13.84 -12.26
C PHE A 83 1.79 12.54 -11.52
N ILE A 84 1.74 12.59 -10.19
CA ILE A 84 1.94 11.44 -9.32
C ILE A 84 0.59 10.88 -8.90
N ARG A 85 0.32 9.64 -9.25
CA ARG A 85 -0.93 8.95 -8.90
C ARG A 85 -0.97 8.63 -7.42
N LYS A 86 -2.18 8.37 -6.90
CA LYS A 86 -2.41 8.02 -5.50
C LYS A 86 -1.53 6.83 -5.07
N GLU A 87 -1.55 5.75 -5.83
CA GLU A 87 -0.79 4.52 -5.55
C GLU A 87 0.73 4.80 -5.50
N GLN A 88 1.24 5.60 -6.44
CA GLN A 88 2.65 6.01 -6.45
C GLN A 88 3.00 6.84 -5.22
N ARG A 89 2.12 7.75 -4.82
CA ARG A 89 2.27 8.57 -3.63
C ARG A 89 2.30 7.73 -2.36
N GLU A 90 1.41 6.75 -2.25
CA GLU A 90 1.36 5.78 -1.15
C GLU A 90 2.63 4.93 -1.10
N GLY A 91 3.13 4.44 -2.25
CA GLY A 91 4.38 3.71 -2.32
C GLY A 91 5.60 4.51 -1.91
N LEU A 92 5.66 5.80 -2.29
CA LEU A 92 6.72 6.71 -1.83
C LEU A 92 6.64 6.94 -0.32
N GLY A 93 5.44 7.16 0.22
CA GLY A 93 5.22 7.30 1.66
C GLY A 93 5.58 6.04 2.44
N PHE A 94 5.23 4.85 1.91
CA PHE A 94 5.63 3.57 2.47
C PHE A 94 7.16 3.43 2.56
N LEU A 95 7.86 3.67 1.45
CA LEU A 95 9.33 3.59 1.41
C LEU A 95 9.99 4.64 2.31
N ASN A 96 9.38 5.83 2.45
CA ASN A 96 9.89 6.85 3.36
C ASN A 96 9.81 6.42 4.83
N VAL A 97 8.70 5.81 5.24
CA VAL A 97 8.51 5.36 6.64
C VAL A 97 9.38 4.17 6.98
N HIS A 98 9.44 3.18 6.08
CA HIS A 98 10.11 1.91 6.36
C HIS A 98 11.57 1.85 5.91
N GLY A 99 12.02 2.78 5.08
CA GLY A 99 13.39 2.83 4.53
C GLY A 99 13.69 1.75 3.49
N SER A 100 12.91 0.68 3.46
CA SER A 100 13.02 -0.44 2.52
C SER A 100 11.69 -1.15 2.37
N GLY A 101 11.51 -1.91 1.28
CA GLY A 101 10.31 -2.70 1.09
C GLY A 101 10.09 -3.14 -0.33
N CYS A 102 9.01 -3.89 -0.55
CA CYS A 102 8.59 -4.35 -1.86
C CYS A 102 7.34 -3.58 -2.30
N VAL A 103 7.40 -2.94 -3.45
CA VAL A 103 6.27 -2.23 -4.06
C VAL A 103 5.69 -3.10 -5.17
N ALA A 104 4.67 -3.88 -4.82
CA ALA A 104 4.02 -4.85 -5.71
C ALA A 104 2.81 -4.23 -6.42
N TYR A 105 3.05 -3.36 -7.38
CA TYR A 105 1.99 -2.77 -8.21
C TYR A 105 1.59 -3.69 -9.36
N ASP A 106 0.35 -3.57 -9.81
CA ASP A 106 -0.09 -4.14 -11.07
C ASP A 106 0.61 -3.50 -12.28
N VAL A 107 0.48 -4.13 -13.43
CA VAL A 107 1.06 -3.63 -14.68
C VAL A 107 0.44 -2.26 -15.03
N GLY A 108 1.29 -1.30 -15.42
CA GLY A 108 0.84 0.04 -15.82
C GLY A 108 0.69 1.07 -14.69
N LEU A 109 0.85 0.70 -13.41
CA LEU A 109 0.77 1.65 -12.29
C LEU A 109 2.05 2.48 -12.07
N GLY A 110 3.07 2.29 -12.89
CA GLY A 110 4.26 3.13 -12.91
C GLY A 110 5.33 2.76 -11.88
N LYS A 111 5.60 1.45 -11.72
CA LYS A 111 6.67 0.93 -10.84
C LYS A 111 8.01 1.64 -11.04
N THR A 112 8.43 1.80 -12.30
CA THR A 112 9.69 2.47 -12.66
C THR A 112 9.72 3.91 -12.16
N MET A 113 8.67 4.67 -12.39
CA MET A 113 8.56 6.04 -11.92
C MET A 113 8.60 6.12 -10.39
N THR A 114 7.88 5.27 -9.68
CA THR A 114 7.92 5.22 -8.21
C THR A 114 9.32 4.90 -7.70
N GLY A 115 10.01 3.93 -8.32
CA GLY A 115 11.40 3.60 -7.97
C GLY A 115 12.36 4.76 -8.18
N ILE A 116 12.27 5.46 -9.31
CA ILE A 116 13.12 6.64 -9.61
C ILE A 116 12.85 7.77 -8.61
N LEU A 117 11.59 8.07 -8.32
CA LEU A 117 11.23 9.11 -7.36
C LEU A 117 11.60 8.75 -5.92
N ALA A 118 11.53 7.46 -5.53
CA ALA A 118 12.02 7.00 -4.23
C ALA A 118 13.53 7.20 -4.07
N LEU A 119 14.31 6.95 -5.13
CA LEU A 119 15.75 7.25 -5.15
C LEU A 119 16.01 8.76 -5.06
N ALA A 120 15.26 9.57 -5.80
CA ALA A 120 15.36 11.02 -5.72
C ALA A 120 15.09 11.52 -4.30
N GLN A 121 14.06 10.96 -3.64
CA GLN A 121 13.76 11.26 -2.24
C GLN A 121 14.89 10.85 -1.30
N ALA A 122 15.43 9.64 -1.43
CA ALA A 122 16.53 9.16 -0.59
C ALA A 122 17.80 10.03 -0.75
N MET A 123 18.05 10.53 -1.94
CA MET A 123 19.15 11.49 -2.19
C MET A 123 18.86 12.87 -1.56
N GLU A 124 17.65 13.38 -1.70
CA GLU A 124 17.24 14.70 -1.18
C GLU A 124 17.34 14.76 0.35
N ILE A 125 16.87 13.71 1.05
CA ILE A 125 16.95 13.63 2.51
C ILE A 125 18.32 13.16 3.02
N GLY A 126 19.30 12.95 2.13
CA GLY A 126 20.68 12.60 2.48
C GLY A 126 20.90 11.15 2.89
N GLN A 127 19.93 10.27 2.74
CA GLN A 127 20.07 8.84 3.03
C GLN A 127 21.00 8.12 2.03
N CYS A 128 21.07 8.63 0.81
CA CYS A 128 21.85 8.02 -0.26
C CYS A 128 22.60 9.09 -1.08
N LYS A 129 23.89 8.87 -1.32
CA LYS A 129 24.70 9.76 -2.18
C LYS A 129 24.95 9.17 -3.58
N ARG A 130 24.99 7.85 -3.68
CA ARG A 130 25.28 7.12 -4.93
C ARG A 130 24.34 5.92 -5.03
N PRO A 131 23.12 6.11 -5.53
CA PRO A 131 22.18 5.01 -5.68
C PRO A 131 22.64 4.04 -6.78
N LEU A 132 22.38 2.74 -6.54
CA LEU A 132 22.56 1.68 -7.53
C LEU A 132 21.19 1.16 -7.96
N ILE A 133 20.96 1.10 -9.27
CA ILE A 133 19.73 0.52 -9.84
C ILE A 133 20.10 -0.76 -10.57
N VAL A 134 19.50 -1.86 -10.17
CA VAL A 134 19.66 -3.16 -10.83
C VAL A 134 18.38 -3.47 -11.59
N VAL A 135 18.48 -3.65 -12.89
CA VAL A 135 17.33 -3.89 -13.77
C VAL A 135 17.62 -5.00 -14.77
N PRO A 136 16.60 -5.72 -15.26
CA PRO A 136 16.77 -6.66 -16.36
C PRO A 136 17.24 -5.93 -17.63
N ASN A 137 18.12 -6.56 -18.41
CA ASN A 137 18.67 -5.99 -19.66
C ASN A 137 17.59 -5.48 -20.62
N GLN A 138 16.46 -6.17 -20.69
CA GLN A 138 15.35 -5.81 -21.57
C GLN A 138 14.72 -4.44 -21.22
N THR A 139 14.80 -4.03 -19.95
CA THR A 139 14.19 -2.78 -19.47
C THR A 139 15.20 -1.66 -19.28
N TYR A 140 16.47 -1.94 -19.42
CA TYR A 140 17.57 -1.01 -19.19
C TYR A 140 17.40 0.33 -19.95
N ASN A 141 17.21 0.28 -21.25
CA ASN A 141 17.02 1.47 -22.07
C ASN A 141 15.80 2.30 -21.67
N ASN A 142 14.73 1.65 -21.20
CA ASN A 142 13.55 2.34 -20.69
C ASN A 142 13.85 3.09 -19.39
N TRP A 143 14.58 2.46 -18.47
CA TRP A 143 15.02 3.12 -17.24
C TRP A 143 15.89 4.33 -17.51
N LEU A 144 16.85 4.23 -18.43
CA LEU A 144 17.69 5.35 -18.83
C LEU A 144 16.87 6.51 -19.39
N LYS A 145 15.93 6.23 -20.31
CA LYS A 145 15.05 7.25 -20.88
C LYS A 145 14.14 7.90 -19.82
N GLU A 146 13.64 7.13 -18.86
CA GLU A 146 12.80 7.66 -17.80
C GLU A 146 13.57 8.49 -16.77
N ILE A 147 14.85 8.15 -16.52
CA ILE A 147 15.71 8.94 -15.61
C ILE A 147 16.15 10.23 -16.28
N ARG A 148 16.89 10.15 -17.38
CA ARG A 148 17.57 11.32 -18.01
C ARG A 148 16.79 11.96 -19.14
N GLY A 149 15.79 11.26 -19.69
CA GLY A 149 15.15 11.64 -20.94
C GLY A 149 15.90 11.15 -22.16
N ALA A 150 15.52 11.69 -23.32
CA ALA A 150 16.17 11.41 -24.61
C ALA A 150 16.49 12.73 -25.32
N VAL A 151 17.61 12.75 -26.01
CA VAL A 151 18.06 13.88 -26.83
C VAL A 151 18.26 13.37 -28.26
N GLU A 152 17.65 14.02 -29.21
CA GLU A 152 17.78 13.74 -30.64
C GLU A 152 18.16 15.00 -31.38
N ASN A 153 19.17 14.94 -32.23
CA ASN A 153 19.70 16.09 -32.97
C ASN A 153 20.05 17.32 -32.09
N GLY A 154 20.54 17.07 -30.86
CA GLY A 154 20.90 18.13 -29.91
C GLY A 154 19.70 18.79 -29.19
N GLN A 155 18.48 18.34 -29.44
CA GLN A 155 17.27 18.83 -28.77
C GLN A 155 16.69 17.74 -27.86
N VAL A 156 16.10 18.15 -26.74
CA VAL A 156 15.42 17.22 -25.83
C VAL A 156 14.15 16.71 -26.52
N SER A 157 14.19 15.46 -26.97
CA SER A 157 13.04 14.78 -27.60
C SER A 157 12.09 14.23 -26.54
N LEU A 158 12.59 13.87 -25.37
CA LEU A 158 11.81 13.34 -24.26
C LEU A 158 12.36 13.83 -22.92
N THR A 159 11.51 14.38 -22.06
CA THR A 159 11.93 14.80 -20.72
C THR A 159 11.96 13.61 -19.76
N GLY A 160 13.07 13.45 -19.02
CA GLY A 160 13.22 12.47 -17.95
C GLY A 160 12.84 13.05 -16.58
N LEU A 161 12.78 12.18 -15.59
CA LEU A 161 12.45 12.56 -14.20
C LEU A 161 13.62 13.26 -13.51
N LEU A 162 14.85 12.83 -13.76
CA LEU A 162 16.07 13.29 -13.09
C LEU A 162 17.15 13.69 -14.11
N PRO A 163 16.87 14.62 -15.03
CA PRO A 163 17.83 14.98 -16.11
C PRO A 163 19.12 15.61 -15.58
N GLN A 164 19.11 16.12 -14.35
CA GLN A 164 20.27 16.73 -13.70
C GLN A 164 21.32 15.70 -13.24
N TYR A 165 20.97 14.43 -13.16
CA TYR A 165 21.91 13.40 -12.70
C TYR A 165 22.54 12.65 -13.86
N LYS A 166 23.86 12.45 -13.75
CA LYS A 166 24.62 11.62 -14.68
C LYS A 166 24.45 10.16 -14.28
N VAL A 167 23.98 9.33 -15.20
CA VAL A 167 23.91 7.88 -15.04
C VAL A 167 25.18 7.27 -15.59
N ASN A 168 25.89 6.50 -14.77
CA ASN A 168 27.09 5.75 -15.17
C ASN A 168 26.70 4.26 -15.28
N ASP A 169 27.08 3.65 -16.38
CA ASP A 169 26.97 2.22 -16.56
C ASP A 169 28.09 1.49 -15.84
N LEU A 170 27.75 0.34 -15.27
CA LEU A 170 28.72 -0.58 -14.66
C LEU A 170 29.05 -1.74 -15.58
N TYR A 171 28.69 -1.67 -16.89
CA TYR A 171 29.10 -2.61 -17.92
C TYR A 171 30.37 -2.18 -18.55
#